data_eb53a866a6fcf324e5fc19701cb897ee
#
_entry.id   eb53a866a6fcf324e5fc19701cb897ee
#
_cell.length_a   1.000
_cell.length_b   1.000
_cell.length_c   1.000
_cell.angle_alpha   90.00
_cell.angle_beta   90.00
_cell.angle_gamma   90.00
#
_symmetry.space_group_name_H-M   'P 1'
#
loop_
_entity.id
_entity.type
_entity.pdbx_description
1 polymer ?
#
loop_
_entity_poly.entity_id
_entity_poly.type
_entity_poly.pdbx_seq_one_letter_code
_entity_poly.pdbx_strand_id
1 'polypeptide(L)'
;MDLTSNAAATGFPFSVWMRLQRHVMLDYGDKLLAPLPGQGYPELRQAIAGHLAAFRNMHVDPGNILIGAGTDFLYNLLLQLLGRDKCYAVEEPGYRKIRQIYAAGGVECISAPMDTEGVIPEKLEGAHVLHCSPSHHFPTGIVTPVRRRQQLLEWASAAPERYIIEDDYDSEFRFHAHPVPSLQTMDRDGRVIYINTFSKTLAPSIRISYMILPPELMARFRKKLGFYSCTVPSFEQYTLARFLSEGHFEKHINRMRKFYRSRRNRVIELLEQSPFAGRCTILEQDAGLHFLLRVDTERSDATLKALCAQAGIRIHCLSDYYEDRVPGWADHCLIINYSGLALENLPSALEALARTLEMTP
;
A
#
# COMPACT_ATOMS: atom_id res chain seq x y z
N MET A 1 10.47 7.93 -21.46
CA MET A 1 9.39 7.09 -20.91
C MET A 1 9.59 6.94 -19.40
N ASP A 2 8.52 6.91 -18.60
CA ASP A 2 8.64 6.75 -17.14
C ASP A 2 8.13 5.36 -16.71
N LEU A 3 9.07 4.46 -16.34
CA LEU A 3 8.77 3.11 -15.85
C LEU A 3 8.39 3.09 -14.35
N THR A 4 8.51 4.25 -13.68
CA THR A 4 8.22 4.43 -12.26
C THR A 4 6.82 4.98 -12.03
N SER A 5 6.12 5.41 -13.10
CA SER A 5 4.86 6.13 -13.04
C SER A 5 3.77 5.29 -12.39
N ASN A 6 3.33 5.74 -11.23
CA ASN A 6 2.22 5.17 -10.48
C ASN A 6 0.95 5.99 -10.78
N ALA A 7 0.57 6.09 -12.05
CA ALA A 7 -0.64 6.78 -12.44
C ALA A 7 -1.86 5.94 -12.01
N ALA A 8 -2.40 6.28 -10.87
CA ALA A 8 -3.71 5.81 -10.50
C ALA A 8 -4.78 6.59 -11.27
N ALA A 9 -5.92 5.91 -11.49
CA ALA A 9 -7.17 6.50 -11.95
C ALA A 9 -7.44 6.59 -13.46
N THR A 10 -6.94 5.66 -14.26
CA THR A 10 -7.70 5.32 -15.46
C THR A 10 -8.92 4.49 -15.04
N GLY A 11 -10.12 5.04 -15.24
CA GLY A 11 -11.35 4.29 -15.03
C GLY A 11 -12.15 4.62 -13.76
N PHE A 12 -11.90 5.78 -13.13
CA PHE A 12 -12.78 6.27 -12.07
C PHE A 12 -14.25 6.30 -12.54
N PRO A 13 -15.20 5.78 -11.76
CA PRO A 13 -16.59 5.63 -12.20
C PRO A 13 -17.38 6.95 -12.05
N PHE A 14 -17.00 8.00 -12.77
CA PHE A 14 -17.57 9.36 -12.64
C PHE A 14 -19.08 9.39 -12.67
N SER A 15 -19.72 8.73 -13.63
CA SER A 15 -21.19 8.77 -13.78
C SER A 15 -21.92 8.15 -12.58
N VAL A 16 -21.40 7.05 -12.03
CA VAL A 16 -21.94 6.40 -10.84
C VAL A 16 -21.70 7.28 -9.62
N TRP A 17 -20.46 7.78 -9.44
CA TRP A 17 -20.11 8.64 -8.32
C TRP A 17 -20.96 9.91 -8.26
N MET A 18 -21.10 10.64 -9.37
CA MET A 18 -21.92 11.85 -9.45
C MET A 18 -23.41 11.59 -9.17
N ARG A 19 -23.93 10.45 -9.66
CA ARG A 19 -25.32 10.06 -9.36
C ARG A 19 -25.52 9.81 -7.87
N LEU A 20 -24.62 9.06 -7.24
CA LEU A 20 -24.68 8.79 -5.80
C LEU A 20 -24.53 10.08 -4.99
N GLN A 21 -23.60 10.95 -5.37
CA GLN A 21 -23.39 12.23 -4.70
C GLN A 21 -24.65 13.11 -4.76
N ARG A 22 -25.32 13.15 -5.92
CA ARG A 22 -26.61 13.85 -6.05
C ARG A 22 -27.68 13.25 -5.11
N HIS A 23 -27.79 11.92 -5.04
CA HIS A 23 -28.75 11.28 -4.13
C HIS A 23 -28.40 11.57 -2.66
N VAL A 24 -27.12 11.55 -2.30
CA VAL A 24 -26.67 11.92 -0.95
C VAL A 24 -27.11 13.34 -0.59
N MET A 25 -26.94 14.32 -1.50
CA MET A 25 -27.37 15.69 -1.26
C MET A 25 -28.88 15.80 -1.04
N LEU A 26 -29.68 15.06 -1.83
CA LEU A 26 -31.15 15.10 -1.74
C LEU A 26 -31.67 14.40 -0.48
N ASP A 27 -31.06 13.29 -0.08
CA ASP A 27 -31.56 12.43 1.00
C ASP A 27 -31.12 12.91 2.39
N TYR A 28 -29.92 13.51 2.48
CA TYR A 28 -29.36 13.91 3.78
C TYR A 28 -29.48 15.42 4.06
N GLY A 29 -29.57 16.27 3.02
CA GLY A 29 -29.79 17.71 3.16
C GLY A 29 -28.89 18.35 4.22
N ASP A 30 -29.49 19.03 5.18
CA ASP A 30 -28.78 19.77 6.26
C ASP A 30 -27.92 18.88 7.16
N LYS A 31 -28.16 17.58 7.21
CA LYS A 31 -27.31 16.64 7.97
C LYS A 31 -25.86 16.61 7.45
N LEU A 32 -25.67 16.92 6.16
CA LEU A 32 -24.34 17.00 5.56
C LEU A 32 -23.52 18.19 6.07
N LEU A 33 -24.16 19.18 6.67
CA LEU A 33 -23.54 20.40 7.19
C LEU A 33 -23.25 20.31 8.69
N ALA A 34 -23.66 19.21 9.34
CA ALA A 34 -23.41 18.99 10.76
C ALA A 34 -21.93 18.74 11.06
N PRO A 35 -21.46 19.05 12.29
CA PRO A 35 -20.10 18.71 12.72
C PRO A 35 -19.81 17.23 12.55
N LEU A 36 -18.59 16.91 12.09
CA LEU A 36 -18.17 15.55 11.79
C LEU A 36 -17.81 14.77 13.07
N PRO A 37 -18.34 13.54 13.26
CA PRO A 37 -17.90 12.67 14.33
C PRO A 37 -16.41 12.35 14.19
N GLY A 38 -15.66 12.33 15.31
CA GLY A 38 -14.20 12.13 15.27
C GLY A 38 -13.72 10.85 14.59
N GLN A 39 -14.51 9.77 14.67
CA GLN A 39 -14.23 8.50 13.97
C GLN A 39 -14.74 8.48 12.51
N GLY A 40 -15.46 9.48 12.05
CA GLY A 40 -16.24 9.46 10.82
C GLY A 40 -17.65 8.88 11.00
N TYR A 41 -18.46 8.97 9.97
CA TYR A 41 -19.87 8.58 10.02
C TYR A 41 -20.06 7.07 10.17
N PRO A 42 -21.04 6.63 10.99
CA PRO A 42 -21.36 5.21 11.19
C PRO A 42 -21.67 4.47 9.88
N GLU A 43 -22.35 5.13 8.96
CA GLU A 43 -22.75 4.56 7.67
C GLU A 43 -21.53 4.12 6.83
N LEU A 44 -20.49 4.94 6.79
CA LEU A 44 -19.26 4.57 6.07
C LEU A 44 -18.50 3.47 6.81
N ARG A 45 -18.42 3.54 8.15
CA ARG A 45 -17.75 2.50 8.95
C ARG A 45 -18.44 1.15 8.82
N GLN A 46 -19.78 1.11 8.79
CA GLN A 46 -20.56 -0.11 8.55
C GLN A 46 -20.35 -0.64 7.13
N ALA A 47 -20.33 0.23 6.12
CA ALA A 47 -20.09 -0.16 4.74
C ALA A 47 -18.67 -0.73 4.55
N ILE A 48 -17.65 -0.14 5.21
CA ILE A 48 -16.28 -0.67 5.22
C ILE A 48 -16.23 -2.04 5.91
N ALA A 49 -16.85 -2.21 7.08
CA ALA A 49 -16.89 -3.50 7.77
C ALA A 49 -17.56 -4.58 6.91
N GLY A 50 -18.68 -4.27 6.25
CA GLY A 50 -19.36 -5.17 5.31
C GLY A 50 -18.46 -5.56 4.13
N HIS A 51 -17.75 -4.60 3.54
CA HIS A 51 -16.78 -4.85 2.47
C HIS A 51 -15.65 -5.78 2.93
N LEU A 52 -15.06 -5.52 4.09
CA LEU A 52 -13.98 -6.33 4.64
C LEU A 52 -14.43 -7.76 4.94
N ALA A 53 -15.63 -7.95 5.47
CA ALA A 53 -16.20 -9.28 5.70
C ALA A 53 -16.38 -10.05 4.39
N ALA A 54 -16.94 -9.42 3.37
CA ALA A 54 -17.20 -10.06 2.08
C ALA A 54 -15.91 -10.32 1.29
N PHE A 55 -14.95 -9.38 1.32
CA PHE A 55 -13.76 -9.40 0.48
C PHE A 55 -12.57 -10.11 1.11
N ARG A 56 -12.36 -9.93 2.43
CA ARG A 56 -11.18 -10.41 3.17
C ARG A 56 -11.51 -11.47 4.21
N ASN A 57 -12.80 -11.82 4.37
CA ASN A 57 -13.28 -12.62 5.51
C ASN A 57 -12.83 -12.03 6.85
N MET A 58 -12.78 -10.70 6.92
CA MET A 58 -12.35 -9.93 8.07
C MET A 58 -13.59 -9.37 8.79
N HIS A 59 -13.96 -9.95 9.91
CA HIS A 59 -15.12 -9.54 10.69
C HIS A 59 -14.70 -8.54 11.78
N VAL A 60 -14.99 -7.26 11.55
CA VAL A 60 -14.59 -6.17 12.44
C VAL A 60 -15.80 -5.41 12.96
N ASP A 61 -15.72 -4.95 14.21
CA ASP A 61 -16.71 -4.04 14.77
C ASP A 61 -16.56 -2.65 14.10
N PRO A 62 -17.61 -2.11 13.44
CA PRO A 62 -17.59 -0.74 12.91
C PRO A 62 -17.22 0.32 13.95
N GLY A 63 -17.46 0.04 15.25
CA GLY A 63 -17.04 0.87 16.36
C GLY A 63 -15.52 1.01 16.51
N ASN A 64 -14.74 0.10 15.95
CA ASN A 64 -13.28 0.09 15.99
C ASN A 64 -12.63 0.66 14.70
N ILE A 65 -13.45 1.13 13.76
CA ILE A 65 -12.97 1.77 12.53
C ILE A 65 -12.86 3.28 12.74
N LEU A 66 -11.76 3.87 12.27
CA LEU A 66 -11.51 5.29 12.24
C LEU A 66 -11.19 5.72 10.81
N ILE A 67 -11.86 6.76 10.32
CA ILE A 67 -11.73 7.30 8.97
C ILE A 67 -10.83 8.53 9.00
N GLY A 68 -9.93 8.67 8.02
CA GLY A 68 -9.03 9.82 7.91
C GLY A 68 -8.69 10.21 6.47
N ALA A 69 -8.25 11.44 6.30
CA ALA A 69 -7.90 12.01 4.98
C ALA A 69 -6.53 11.52 4.49
N GLY A 70 -6.45 10.24 4.15
CA GLY A 70 -5.24 9.58 3.68
C GLY A 70 -4.40 8.98 4.81
N THR A 71 -3.50 8.07 4.43
CA THR A 71 -2.66 7.32 5.37
C THR A 71 -1.69 8.22 6.12
N ASP A 72 -1.20 9.28 5.49
CA ASP A 72 -0.29 10.26 6.11
C ASP A 72 -0.90 10.87 7.39
N PHE A 73 -2.20 11.19 7.35
CA PHE A 73 -2.93 11.66 8.53
C PHE A 73 -3.04 10.58 9.59
N LEU A 74 -3.36 9.34 9.19
CA LEU A 74 -3.50 8.22 10.10
C LEU A 74 -2.18 7.86 10.80
N TYR A 75 -1.06 7.90 10.09
CA TYR A 75 0.27 7.68 10.70
C TYR A 75 0.59 8.73 11.76
N ASN A 76 0.35 10.02 11.47
CA ASN A 76 0.54 11.09 12.45
C ASN A 76 -0.39 10.94 13.66
N LEU A 77 -1.61 10.46 13.47
CA LEU A 77 -2.55 10.19 14.55
C LEU A 77 -2.07 9.04 15.43
N LEU A 78 -1.47 8.00 14.83
CA LEU A 78 -0.88 6.87 15.57
C LEU A 78 0.31 7.31 16.44
N LEU A 79 1.15 8.24 15.98
CA LEU A 79 2.23 8.79 16.81
C LEU A 79 1.69 9.45 18.08
N GLN A 80 0.56 10.13 17.97
CA GLN A 80 -0.09 10.75 19.14
C GLN A 80 -0.76 9.71 20.05
N LEU A 81 -1.30 8.65 19.48
CA LEU A 81 -2.01 7.60 20.19
C LEU A 81 -1.06 6.66 20.93
N LEU A 82 -0.05 6.14 20.23
CA LEU A 82 0.89 5.14 20.77
C LEU A 82 1.97 5.79 21.65
N GLY A 83 2.42 6.99 21.32
CA GLY A 83 3.46 7.73 22.01
C GLY A 83 4.68 7.98 21.14
N ARG A 84 5.38 9.08 21.43
CA ARG A 84 6.62 9.46 20.74
C ARG A 84 7.87 8.92 21.42
N ASP A 85 7.72 8.31 22.56
CA ASP A 85 8.75 7.61 23.34
C ASP A 85 9.02 6.19 22.83
N LYS A 86 8.29 5.76 21.82
CA LYS A 86 8.40 4.43 21.21
C LYS A 86 9.40 4.43 20.04
N CYS A 87 10.13 3.33 19.90
CA CYS A 87 10.95 3.05 18.73
C CYS A 87 10.10 2.35 17.67
N TYR A 88 10.05 2.94 16.45
CA TYR A 88 9.30 2.44 15.31
C TYR A 88 10.24 1.72 14.34
N ALA A 89 9.98 0.46 14.05
CA ALA A 89 10.67 -0.29 13.01
C ALA A 89 9.87 -0.21 11.70
N VAL A 90 10.53 0.13 10.59
CA VAL A 90 9.95 0.16 9.24
C VAL A 90 10.72 -0.79 8.33
N GLU A 91 9.99 -1.42 7.42
CA GLU A 91 10.57 -2.37 6.46
C GLU A 91 11.76 -1.77 5.69
N GLU A 92 12.81 -2.58 5.50
CA GLU A 92 13.96 -2.24 4.68
C GLU A 92 14.34 -3.42 3.78
N PRO A 93 14.28 -3.23 2.44
CA PRO A 93 13.95 -1.98 1.74
C PRO A 93 12.52 -1.54 2.02
N GLY A 94 12.21 -0.24 1.92
CA GLY A 94 10.87 0.22 2.27
C GLY A 94 10.47 1.56 1.66
N TYR A 95 9.20 1.91 1.81
CA TYR A 95 8.68 3.17 1.30
C TYR A 95 9.19 4.35 2.15
N ARG A 96 10.19 5.07 1.64
CA ARG A 96 10.89 6.16 2.33
C ARG A 96 9.98 7.18 3.02
N LYS A 97 8.81 7.46 2.44
CA LYS A 97 7.87 8.43 2.98
C LYS A 97 7.38 8.06 4.39
N ILE A 98 7.23 6.77 4.71
CA ILE A 98 6.82 6.32 6.05
C ILE A 98 7.87 6.75 7.07
N ARG A 99 9.15 6.46 6.80
CA ARG A 99 10.27 6.86 7.65
C ARG A 99 10.34 8.39 7.80
N GLN A 100 10.16 9.13 6.70
CA GLN A 100 10.15 10.60 6.72
C GLN A 100 9.02 11.15 7.60
N ILE A 101 7.83 10.57 7.55
CA ILE A 101 6.69 10.97 8.40
C ILE A 101 7.01 10.72 9.87
N TYR A 102 7.59 9.56 10.20
CA TYR A 102 7.95 9.22 11.58
C TYR A 102 9.08 10.10 12.11
N ALA A 103 10.11 10.33 11.32
CA ALA A 103 11.19 11.25 11.68
C ALA A 103 10.68 12.69 11.89
N ALA A 104 9.81 13.19 10.99
CA ALA A 104 9.16 14.49 11.15
C ALA A 104 8.23 14.54 12.40
N GLY A 105 7.67 13.40 12.78
CA GLY A 105 6.89 13.23 14.01
C GLY A 105 7.72 13.20 15.29
N GLY A 106 9.06 13.18 15.18
CA GLY A 106 9.99 13.20 16.31
C GLY A 106 10.08 11.87 17.05
N VAL A 107 9.90 10.72 16.36
CA VAL A 107 10.09 9.40 16.93
C VAL A 107 11.35 8.72 16.41
N GLU A 108 11.94 7.86 17.22
CA GLU A 108 13.03 6.99 16.79
C GLU A 108 12.51 6.00 15.77
N CYS A 109 13.23 5.87 14.65
CA CYS A 109 12.84 4.99 13.57
C CYS A 109 14.04 4.13 13.15
N ILE A 110 13.94 2.81 13.31
CA ILE A 110 14.95 1.84 12.92
C ILE A 110 14.51 1.04 11.71
N SER A 111 15.48 0.43 11.03
CA SER A 111 15.21 -0.50 9.92
C SER A 111 14.73 -1.85 10.46
N ALA A 112 13.70 -2.40 9.81
CA ALA A 112 13.26 -3.78 9.97
C ALA A 112 13.77 -4.59 8.77
N PRO A 113 14.90 -5.31 8.90
CA PRO A 113 15.47 -6.06 7.79
C PRO A 113 14.54 -7.16 7.30
N MET A 114 14.57 -7.41 6.00
CA MET A 114 13.74 -8.40 5.33
C MET A 114 14.57 -9.49 4.66
N ASP A 115 13.99 -10.67 4.56
CA ASP A 115 14.42 -11.75 3.69
C ASP A 115 13.33 -12.04 2.61
N THR A 116 13.41 -13.19 1.96
CA THR A 116 12.45 -13.62 0.93
C THR A 116 11.04 -13.91 1.46
N GLU A 117 10.85 -13.95 2.77
CA GLU A 117 9.53 -14.16 3.43
C GLU A 117 8.99 -12.89 4.10
N GLY A 118 9.70 -11.75 4.02
CA GLY A 118 9.33 -10.49 4.65
C GLY A 118 10.20 -10.13 5.86
N VAL A 119 9.67 -9.33 6.78
CA VAL A 119 10.39 -8.85 7.97
C VAL A 119 10.88 -10.02 8.82
N ILE A 120 12.14 -9.93 9.26
CA ILE A 120 12.80 -10.90 10.14
C ILE A 120 12.52 -10.54 11.61
N PRO A 121 11.67 -11.28 12.35
CA PRO A 121 11.27 -10.91 13.72
C PRO A 121 12.44 -10.81 14.70
N GLU A 122 13.46 -11.66 14.53
CA GLU A 122 14.66 -11.71 15.38
C GLU A 122 15.52 -10.45 15.27
N LYS A 123 15.30 -9.65 14.23
CA LYS A 123 16.01 -8.38 13.98
C LYS A 123 15.24 -7.14 14.46
N LEU A 124 14.12 -7.34 15.14
CA LEU A 124 13.29 -6.26 15.71
C LEU A 124 13.67 -5.91 17.16
N GLU A 125 14.93 -6.14 17.53
CA GLU A 125 15.42 -5.80 18.87
C GLU A 125 15.28 -4.28 19.12
N GLY A 126 14.77 -3.90 20.28
CA GLY A 126 14.51 -2.50 20.64
C GLY A 126 13.23 -1.89 20.04
N ALA A 127 12.61 -2.52 19.05
CA ALA A 127 11.38 -2.01 18.46
C ALA A 127 10.16 -2.19 19.37
N HIS A 128 9.31 -1.16 19.41
CA HIS A 128 8.00 -1.20 20.05
C HIS A 128 6.86 -1.27 19.02
N VAL A 129 7.02 -0.64 17.88
CA VAL A 129 6.01 -0.62 16.81
C VAL A 129 6.66 -1.06 15.51
N LEU A 130 6.13 -2.12 14.90
CA LEU A 130 6.49 -2.53 13.54
C LEU A 130 5.48 -1.98 12.55
N HIS A 131 5.95 -1.27 11.52
CA HIS A 131 5.13 -0.89 10.38
C HIS A 131 5.52 -1.74 9.18
N CYS A 132 4.61 -2.57 8.69
CA CYS A 132 4.86 -3.49 7.57
C CYS A 132 3.65 -3.66 6.65
N SER A 133 3.94 -4.13 5.42
CA SER A 133 2.96 -4.37 4.35
C SER A 133 2.94 -5.85 3.94
N PRO A 134 2.49 -6.76 4.80
CA PRO A 134 2.67 -8.21 4.63
C PRO A 134 1.82 -8.79 3.50
N SER A 135 0.81 -8.08 3.03
CA SER A 135 -0.08 -8.51 1.96
C SER A 135 0.54 -8.32 0.58
N HIS A 136 1.33 -7.28 0.41
CA HIS A 136 2.08 -6.96 -0.81
C HIS A 136 3.09 -5.87 -0.47
N HIS A 137 4.33 -6.28 -0.24
CA HIS A 137 5.36 -5.34 0.18
C HIS A 137 5.83 -4.44 -0.96
N PHE A 138 5.90 -3.13 -0.71
CA PHE A 138 6.55 -2.19 -1.63
C PHE A 138 7.94 -1.83 -1.09
N PRO A 139 9.02 -1.96 -1.89
CA PRO A 139 9.02 -2.15 -3.34
C PRO A 139 9.23 -3.59 -3.83
N THR A 140 9.41 -4.59 -2.96
CA THR A 140 9.85 -5.93 -3.38
C THR A 140 8.77 -6.78 -4.04
N GLY A 141 7.48 -6.54 -3.76
CA GLY A 141 6.39 -7.39 -4.21
C GLY A 141 6.15 -8.63 -3.32
N ILE A 142 6.99 -8.87 -2.33
CA ILE A 142 6.91 -10.04 -1.44
C ILE A 142 5.55 -10.08 -0.73
N VAL A 143 4.96 -11.27 -0.70
CA VAL A 143 3.79 -11.59 0.12
C VAL A 143 4.25 -12.43 1.30
N THR A 144 4.17 -11.87 2.50
CA THR A 144 4.59 -12.54 3.74
C THR A 144 3.74 -13.80 3.97
N PRO A 145 4.33 -15.01 4.07
CA PRO A 145 3.61 -16.26 4.26
C PRO A 145 3.01 -16.36 5.67
N VAL A 146 2.00 -17.24 5.82
CA VAL A 146 1.28 -17.42 7.10
C VAL A 146 2.23 -17.71 8.27
N ARG A 147 3.25 -18.56 8.07
CA ARG A 147 4.23 -18.88 9.10
C ARG A 147 4.94 -17.62 9.62
N ARG A 148 5.42 -16.77 8.72
CA ARG A 148 6.12 -15.53 9.09
C ARG A 148 5.15 -14.53 9.76
N ARG A 149 3.88 -14.46 9.32
CA ARG A 149 2.83 -13.66 9.99
C ARG A 149 2.64 -14.11 11.43
N GLN A 150 2.63 -15.42 11.67
CA GLN A 150 2.53 -15.97 13.03
C GLN A 150 3.72 -15.57 13.89
N GLN A 151 4.95 -15.66 13.39
CA GLN A 151 6.15 -15.23 14.10
C GLN A 151 6.12 -13.73 14.45
N LEU A 152 5.61 -12.88 13.55
CA LEU A 152 5.44 -11.45 13.80
C LEU A 152 4.39 -11.20 14.92
N LEU A 153 3.29 -11.94 14.93
CA LEU A 153 2.29 -11.86 16.00
C LEU A 153 2.87 -12.33 17.34
N GLU A 154 3.65 -13.41 17.37
CA GLU A 154 4.38 -13.87 18.55
C GLU A 154 5.33 -12.79 19.08
N TRP A 155 6.08 -12.12 18.19
CA TRP A 155 6.91 -10.98 18.56
C TRP A 155 6.10 -9.85 19.19
N ALA A 156 4.95 -9.50 18.63
CA ALA A 156 4.11 -8.43 19.16
C ALA A 156 3.49 -8.80 20.52
N SER A 157 3.07 -10.05 20.69
CA SER A 157 2.47 -10.56 21.93
C SER A 157 3.48 -10.76 23.07
N ALA A 158 4.77 -10.85 22.75
CA ALA A 158 5.83 -11.07 23.74
C ALA A 158 6.05 -9.87 24.70
N ALA A 159 5.50 -8.67 24.39
CA ALA A 159 5.58 -7.51 25.27
C ALA A 159 4.32 -6.63 25.16
N PRO A 160 3.81 -6.07 26.29
CA PRO A 160 2.52 -5.37 26.33
C PRO A 160 2.50 -4.07 25.52
N GLU A 161 3.65 -3.48 25.25
CA GLU A 161 3.81 -2.20 24.57
C GLU A 161 4.10 -2.35 23.07
N ARG A 162 4.14 -3.59 22.54
CA ARG A 162 4.40 -3.84 21.14
C ARG A 162 3.13 -3.85 20.31
N TYR A 163 3.19 -3.23 19.13
CA TYR A 163 2.12 -3.20 18.13
C TYR A 163 2.68 -3.41 16.72
N ILE A 164 1.82 -3.94 15.85
CA ILE A 164 2.08 -4.01 14.41
C ILE A 164 1.11 -3.09 13.69
N ILE A 165 1.61 -2.21 12.84
CA ILE A 165 0.82 -1.46 11.86
C ILE A 165 0.88 -2.25 10.56
N GLU A 166 -0.23 -2.91 10.22
CA GLU A 166 -0.40 -3.62 8.96
C GLU A 166 -0.95 -2.66 7.90
N ASP A 167 -0.09 -2.22 6.98
CA ASP A 167 -0.47 -1.34 5.87
C ASP A 167 -0.86 -2.17 4.65
N ASP A 168 -2.15 -2.22 4.35
CA ASP A 168 -2.75 -3.06 3.30
C ASP A 168 -3.29 -2.18 2.17
N TYR A 169 -2.39 -1.52 1.44
CA TYR A 169 -2.69 -0.42 0.53
C TYR A 169 -3.24 -0.83 -0.84
N ASP A 170 -3.04 -2.08 -1.31
CA ASP A 170 -3.42 -2.53 -2.66
C ASP A 170 -3.87 -4.01 -2.75
N SER A 171 -4.28 -4.62 -1.66
CA SER A 171 -4.69 -6.02 -1.57
C SER A 171 -5.86 -6.39 -2.48
N GLU A 172 -6.61 -5.42 -2.96
CA GLU A 172 -7.64 -5.62 -3.97
C GLU A 172 -7.08 -6.06 -5.33
N PHE A 173 -5.80 -5.80 -5.63
CA PHE A 173 -5.16 -6.09 -6.91
C PHE A 173 -4.30 -7.36 -6.89
N ARG A 174 -4.86 -8.47 -6.39
CA ARG A 174 -4.26 -9.80 -6.51
C ARG A 174 -4.80 -10.53 -7.73
N PHE A 175 -3.91 -11.19 -8.49
CA PHE A 175 -4.26 -11.83 -9.75
C PHE A 175 -4.26 -13.34 -9.66
N HIS A 176 -3.48 -13.93 -8.76
CA HIS A 176 -3.34 -15.37 -8.54
C HIS A 176 -3.33 -15.68 -7.04
N ALA A 177 -3.54 -16.95 -6.72
CA ALA A 177 -3.53 -17.53 -5.37
C ALA A 177 -4.70 -17.16 -4.43
N HIS A 178 -4.92 -18.01 -3.44
CA HIS A 178 -5.86 -17.76 -2.36
C HIS A 178 -5.35 -16.60 -1.49
N PRO A 179 -6.24 -15.72 -1.01
CA PRO A 179 -5.84 -14.64 -0.12
C PRO A 179 -5.23 -15.20 1.16
N VAL A 180 -4.02 -14.75 1.49
CA VAL A 180 -3.43 -15.02 2.80
C VAL A 180 -4.19 -14.19 3.84
N PRO A 181 -4.64 -14.78 4.97
CA PRO A 181 -5.30 -14.03 6.04
C PRO A 181 -4.43 -12.87 6.52
N SER A 182 -5.00 -11.69 6.73
CA SER A 182 -4.27 -10.53 7.25
C SER A 182 -3.74 -10.81 8.66
N LEU A 183 -2.71 -10.07 9.09
CA LEU A 183 -2.25 -10.12 10.49
C LEU A 183 -3.41 -9.78 11.43
N GLN A 184 -4.21 -8.78 11.09
CA GLN A 184 -5.38 -8.38 11.87
C GLN A 184 -6.39 -9.53 12.06
N THR A 185 -6.63 -10.33 11.01
CA THR A 185 -7.55 -11.50 11.12
C THR A 185 -6.96 -12.61 11.97
N MET A 186 -5.64 -12.74 12.02
CA MET A 186 -4.93 -13.76 12.81
C MET A 186 -4.67 -13.31 14.25
N ASP A 187 -4.74 -12.01 14.53
CA ASP A 187 -4.45 -11.41 15.83
C ASP A 187 -5.51 -11.78 16.87
N ARG A 188 -5.08 -12.35 17.98
CA ARG A 188 -5.93 -12.72 19.13
C ARG A 188 -5.71 -11.85 20.36
N ASP A 189 -4.61 -11.09 20.36
CA ASP A 189 -4.13 -10.36 21.52
C ASP A 189 -4.34 -8.85 21.41
N GLY A 190 -4.95 -8.39 20.29
CA GLY A 190 -5.21 -6.98 20.05
C GLY A 190 -3.92 -6.17 19.83
N ARG A 191 -2.98 -6.72 19.06
CA ARG A 191 -1.69 -6.12 18.77
C ARG A 191 -1.58 -5.52 17.37
N VAL A 192 -2.56 -5.76 16.50
CA VAL A 192 -2.51 -5.31 15.11
C VAL A 192 -3.42 -4.13 14.89
N ILE A 193 -2.84 -3.06 14.35
CA ILE A 193 -3.53 -1.90 13.81
C ILE A 193 -3.55 -2.07 12.30
N TYR A 194 -4.72 -2.27 11.71
CA TYR A 194 -4.86 -2.43 10.27
C TYR A 194 -5.15 -1.09 9.61
N ILE A 195 -4.47 -0.79 8.51
CA ILE A 195 -4.67 0.42 7.71
C ILE A 195 -4.92 0.05 6.25
N ASN A 196 -5.89 0.74 5.63
CA ASN A 196 -6.14 0.62 4.19
C ASN A 196 -6.57 1.98 3.62
N THR A 197 -6.52 2.10 2.28
CA THR A 197 -6.80 3.35 1.56
C THR A 197 -7.58 3.13 0.28
N PHE A 198 -8.54 3.99 0.00
CA PHE A 198 -9.23 4.04 -1.28
C PHE A 198 -8.45 4.80 -2.37
N SER A 199 -7.30 5.39 -2.02
CA SER A 199 -6.47 6.14 -2.97
C SER A 199 -5.92 5.30 -4.13
N LYS A 200 -5.67 4.00 -3.91
CA LYS A 200 -5.18 3.07 -4.94
C LYS A 200 -6.31 2.44 -5.74
N THR A 201 -7.44 2.22 -5.10
CA THR A 201 -8.59 1.52 -5.69
C THR A 201 -9.54 2.45 -6.44
N LEU A 202 -9.63 3.71 -6.05
CA LEU A 202 -10.47 4.74 -6.69
C LEU A 202 -9.63 5.83 -7.36
N ALA A 203 -9.07 6.75 -6.57
CA ALA A 203 -8.22 7.82 -7.07
C ALA A 203 -7.34 8.40 -5.95
N PRO A 204 -6.09 8.82 -6.21
CA PRO A 204 -5.24 9.44 -5.21
C PRO A 204 -5.83 10.69 -4.57
N SER A 205 -6.63 11.44 -5.33
CA SER A 205 -7.27 12.68 -4.91
C SER A 205 -8.49 12.49 -4.00
N ILE A 206 -9.07 11.28 -3.92
CA ILE A 206 -10.21 11.00 -3.05
C ILE A 206 -9.86 11.16 -1.57
N ARG A 207 -8.61 10.91 -1.22
CA ARG A 207 -8.04 11.09 0.12
C ARG A 207 -8.85 10.44 1.24
N ILE A 208 -9.43 9.26 1.03
CA ILE A 208 -10.12 8.51 2.06
C ILE A 208 -9.30 7.26 2.39
N SER A 209 -8.93 7.16 3.65
CA SER A 209 -8.28 6.00 4.26
C SER A 209 -8.95 5.66 5.58
N TYR A 210 -8.74 4.47 6.06
CA TYR A 210 -9.26 4.06 7.37
C TYR A 210 -8.25 3.19 8.09
N MET A 211 -8.39 3.15 9.42
CA MET A 211 -7.68 2.20 10.26
C MET A 211 -8.66 1.48 11.19
N ILE A 212 -8.30 0.25 11.52
CA ILE A 212 -9.01 -0.57 12.50
C ILE A 212 -8.10 -0.65 13.71
N LEU A 213 -8.57 -0.13 14.82
CA LEU A 213 -7.85 -0.16 16.08
C LEU A 213 -8.33 -1.34 16.93
N PRO A 214 -7.44 -2.05 17.64
CA PRO A 214 -7.83 -2.93 18.72
C PRO A 214 -8.75 -2.19 19.72
N PRO A 215 -9.69 -2.88 20.37
CA PRO A 215 -10.68 -2.25 21.26
C PRO A 215 -10.07 -1.36 22.37
N GLU A 216 -8.95 -1.79 22.95
CA GLU A 216 -8.24 -1.00 23.97
C GLU A 216 -7.65 0.29 23.41
N LEU A 217 -7.05 0.22 22.21
CA LEU A 217 -6.53 1.41 21.53
C LEU A 217 -7.66 2.35 21.08
N MET A 218 -8.81 1.80 20.67
CA MET A 218 -9.98 2.61 20.34
C MET A 218 -10.54 3.32 21.58
N ALA A 219 -10.59 2.67 22.71
CA ALA A 219 -10.98 3.31 23.97
C ALA A 219 -9.99 4.43 24.36
N ARG A 220 -8.68 4.18 24.19
CA ARG A 220 -7.63 5.18 24.40
C ARG A 220 -7.76 6.35 23.42
N PHE A 221 -8.06 6.10 22.15
CA PHE A 221 -8.31 7.14 21.14
C PHE A 221 -9.49 8.02 21.56
N ARG A 222 -10.63 7.43 21.91
CA ARG A 222 -11.82 8.20 22.35
C ARG A 222 -11.52 9.10 23.54
N LYS A 223 -10.77 8.60 24.51
CA LYS A 223 -10.38 9.36 25.72
C LYS A 223 -9.36 10.47 25.44
N LYS A 224 -8.37 10.18 24.60
CA LYS A 224 -7.18 11.06 24.43
C LYS A 224 -7.30 12.00 23.24
N LEU A 225 -7.91 11.54 22.14
CA LEU A 225 -7.96 12.20 20.85
C LEU A 225 -9.38 12.35 20.28
N GLY A 226 -10.40 11.96 21.02
CA GLY A 226 -11.81 12.00 20.58
C GLY A 226 -12.35 13.43 20.34
N PHE A 227 -11.60 14.46 20.70
CA PHE A 227 -11.95 15.86 20.41
C PHE A 227 -11.68 16.28 18.98
N TYR A 228 -10.91 15.50 18.21
CA TYR A 228 -10.71 15.78 16.79
C TYR A 228 -11.98 15.52 15.99
N SER A 229 -12.26 16.38 15.02
CA SER A 229 -13.24 16.10 13.99
C SER A 229 -12.62 15.20 12.92
N CYS A 230 -13.43 14.36 12.28
CA CYS A 230 -12.99 13.60 11.12
C CYS A 230 -12.54 14.55 9.99
N THR A 231 -11.43 14.22 9.34
CA THR A 231 -10.83 15.04 8.29
C THR A 231 -11.40 14.80 6.88
N VAL A 232 -12.28 13.80 6.73
CA VAL A 232 -12.96 13.50 5.46
C VAL A 232 -14.33 14.18 5.46
N PRO A 233 -14.67 14.99 4.44
CA PRO A 233 -15.97 15.66 4.37
C PRO A 233 -17.17 14.71 4.37
N SER A 234 -18.31 15.18 4.88
CA SER A 234 -19.57 14.41 4.97
C SER A 234 -20.03 13.88 3.60
N PHE A 235 -19.97 14.73 2.57
CA PHE A 235 -20.39 14.40 1.22
C PHE A 235 -19.67 13.17 0.68
N GLU A 236 -18.36 13.13 0.81
CA GLU A 236 -17.51 12.01 0.38
C GLU A 236 -17.76 10.76 1.21
N GLN A 237 -17.94 10.90 2.53
CA GLN A 237 -18.20 9.76 3.40
C GLN A 237 -19.52 9.07 3.04
N TYR A 238 -20.61 9.82 2.90
CA TYR A 238 -21.92 9.23 2.53
C TYR A 238 -21.91 8.69 1.10
N THR A 239 -21.25 9.38 0.16
CA THR A 239 -21.12 8.90 -1.22
C THR A 239 -20.36 7.57 -1.28
N LEU A 240 -19.24 7.48 -0.58
CA LEU A 240 -18.45 6.23 -0.52
C LEU A 240 -19.22 5.12 0.22
N ALA A 241 -19.94 5.44 1.28
CA ALA A 241 -20.76 4.47 1.99
C ALA A 241 -21.77 3.79 1.05
N ARG A 242 -22.50 4.59 0.23
CA ARG A 242 -23.41 4.05 -0.79
C ARG A 242 -22.68 3.29 -1.90
N PHE A 243 -21.54 3.81 -2.34
CA PHE A 243 -20.74 3.16 -3.38
C PHE A 243 -20.29 1.76 -2.97
N LEU A 244 -19.98 1.56 -1.68
CA LEU A 244 -19.67 0.26 -1.10
C LEU A 244 -20.94 -0.59 -0.94
N SER A 245 -21.95 -0.10 -0.23
CA SER A 245 -23.13 -0.87 0.17
C SER A 245 -24.04 -1.28 -0.99
N GLU A 246 -24.07 -0.49 -2.09
CA GLU A 246 -24.82 -0.79 -3.29
C GLU A 246 -24.05 -1.68 -4.30
N GLY A 247 -22.86 -2.18 -3.92
CA GLY A 247 -22.04 -3.09 -4.73
C GLY A 247 -21.33 -2.45 -5.93
N HIS A 248 -21.31 -1.11 -6.00
CA HIS A 248 -20.62 -0.40 -7.08
C HIS A 248 -19.12 -0.51 -6.97
N PHE A 249 -18.58 -0.53 -5.75
CA PHE A 249 -17.16 -0.71 -5.49
C PHE A 249 -16.66 -2.07 -5.96
N GLU A 250 -17.39 -3.14 -5.64
CA GLU A 250 -17.02 -4.50 -6.07
C GLU A 250 -16.98 -4.62 -7.60
N LYS A 251 -18.02 -4.08 -8.30
CA LYS A 251 -18.05 -4.03 -9.76
C LYS A 251 -16.85 -3.26 -10.32
N HIS A 252 -16.49 -2.15 -9.68
CA HIS A 252 -15.33 -1.34 -10.06
C HIS A 252 -14.02 -2.13 -9.88
N ILE A 253 -13.80 -2.74 -8.72
CA ILE A 253 -12.61 -3.54 -8.44
C ILE A 253 -12.47 -4.71 -9.41
N ASN A 254 -13.55 -5.43 -9.70
CA ASN A 254 -13.53 -6.54 -10.66
C ASN A 254 -13.15 -6.09 -12.07
N ARG A 255 -13.62 -4.90 -12.50
CA ARG A 255 -13.21 -4.29 -13.77
C ARG A 255 -11.73 -3.90 -13.76
N MET A 256 -11.26 -3.25 -12.69
CA MET A 256 -9.87 -2.82 -12.55
C MET A 256 -8.90 -3.99 -12.47
N ARG A 257 -9.27 -5.09 -11.80
CA ARG A 257 -8.48 -6.34 -11.79
C ARG A 257 -8.27 -6.89 -13.19
N LYS A 258 -9.34 -6.98 -13.99
CA LYS A 258 -9.24 -7.44 -15.40
C LYS A 258 -8.34 -6.50 -16.20
N PHE A 259 -8.52 -5.20 -16.05
CA PHE A 259 -7.71 -4.18 -16.73
C PHE A 259 -6.23 -4.31 -16.38
N TYR A 260 -5.87 -4.33 -15.09
CA TYR A 260 -4.48 -4.41 -14.67
C TYR A 260 -3.83 -5.76 -14.98
N ARG A 261 -4.59 -6.85 -14.88
CA ARG A 261 -4.10 -8.17 -15.31
C ARG A 261 -3.76 -8.19 -16.81
N SER A 262 -4.65 -7.70 -17.66
CA SER A 262 -4.39 -7.60 -19.10
C SER A 262 -3.16 -6.74 -19.39
N ARG A 263 -3.04 -5.61 -18.68
CA ARG A 263 -1.95 -4.68 -18.82
C ARG A 263 -0.60 -5.28 -18.40
N ARG A 264 -0.56 -5.95 -17.23
CA ARG A 264 0.60 -6.71 -16.76
C ARG A 264 1.04 -7.75 -17.80
N ASN A 265 0.11 -8.58 -18.26
CA ASN A 265 0.40 -9.64 -19.22
C ASN A 265 0.98 -9.06 -20.53
N ARG A 266 0.45 -7.92 -20.98
CA ARG A 266 0.97 -7.25 -22.17
C ARG A 266 2.38 -6.69 -21.96
N VAL A 267 2.69 -6.14 -20.78
CA VAL A 267 4.05 -5.69 -20.44
C VAL A 267 5.02 -6.87 -20.44
N ILE A 268 4.64 -7.99 -19.84
CA ILE A 268 5.45 -9.22 -19.82
C ILE A 268 5.70 -9.74 -21.23
N GLU A 269 4.65 -9.85 -22.04
CA GLU A 269 4.76 -10.28 -23.45
C GLU A 269 5.72 -9.37 -24.24
N LEU A 270 5.62 -8.06 -24.09
CA LEU A 270 6.52 -7.11 -24.75
C LEU A 270 7.97 -7.23 -24.26
N LEU A 271 8.19 -7.52 -22.98
CA LEU A 271 9.51 -7.82 -22.42
C LEU A 271 10.09 -9.10 -23.04
N GLU A 272 9.32 -10.18 -23.08
CA GLU A 272 9.72 -11.48 -23.63
C GLU A 272 10.02 -11.42 -25.15
N GLN A 273 9.34 -10.56 -25.89
CA GLN A 273 9.54 -10.35 -27.32
C GLN A 273 10.64 -9.32 -27.66
N SER A 274 11.16 -8.62 -26.66
CA SER A 274 12.16 -7.57 -26.87
C SER A 274 13.59 -8.13 -26.96
N PRO A 275 14.53 -7.39 -27.54
CA PRO A 275 15.97 -7.72 -27.46
C PRO A 275 16.51 -7.84 -26.03
N PHE A 276 15.75 -7.36 -25.07
CA PHE A 276 16.08 -7.38 -23.65
C PHE A 276 15.72 -8.71 -22.95
N ALA A 277 14.91 -9.57 -23.56
CA ALA A 277 14.35 -10.81 -22.95
C ALA A 277 15.42 -11.74 -22.39
N GLY A 278 16.53 -11.98 -23.12
CA GLY A 278 17.59 -12.86 -22.70
C GLY A 278 18.51 -12.32 -21.60
N ARG A 279 18.29 -11.08 -21.14
CA ARG A 279 19.11 -10.36 -20.19
C ARG A 279 18.37 -9.88 -18.94
N CYS A 280 17.17 -10.40 -18.72
CA CYS A 280 16.38 -10.03 -17.56
C CYS A 280 15.55 -11.20 -17.02
N THR A 281 15.21 -11.11 -15.74
CA THR A 281 14.31 -12.05 -15.05
C THR A 281 13.23 -11.28 -14.33
N ILE A 282 11.97 -11.66 -14.55
CA ILE A 282 10.81 -11.06 -13.88
C ILE A 282 10.60 -11.76 -12.54
N LEU A 283 10.44 -10.99 -11.48
CA LEU A 283 10.21 -11.47 -10.11
C LEU A 283 8.95 -10.82 -9.54
N GLU A 284 8.25 -11.54 -8.64
CA GLU A 284 7.10 -11.03 -7.86
C GLU A 284 5.97 -10.40 -8.70
N GLN A 285 5.60 -11.08 -9.79
CA GLN A 285 4.60 -10.57 -10.75
C GLN A 285 3.14 -10.84 -10.38
N ASP A 286 2.85 -11.61 -9.31
CA ASP A 286 1.51 -12.19 -9.08
C ASP A 286 0.58 -11.31 -8.25
N ALA A 287 1.07 -10.21 -7.70
CA ALA A 287 0.29 -9.29 -6.89
C ALA A 287 0.61 -7.83 -7.21
N GLY A 288 -0.29 -6.91 -6.81
CA GLY A 288 -0.10 -5.46 -6.85
C GLY A 288 -0.06 -4.86 -8.25
N LEU A 289 0.55 -3.71 -8.37
CA LEU A 289 0.59 -2.87 -9.59
C LEU A 289 2.01 -2.70 -10.15
N HIS A 290 2.99 -3.42 -9.60
CA HIS A 290 4.38 -3.43 -10.05
C HIS A 290 4.96 -4.86 -9.93
N PHE A 291 6.10 -5.07 -10.55
CA PHE A 291 6.94 -6.25 -10.37
C PHE A 291 8.42 -5.83 -10.43
N LEU A 292 9.30 -6.71 -10.01
CA LEU A 292 10.74 -6.51 -10.14
C LEU A 292 11.25 -7.10 -11.45
N LEU A 293 12.14 -6.38 -12.11
CA LEU A 293 12.87 -6.83 -13.28
C LEU A 293 14.37 -6.85 -12.94
N ARG A 294 14.92 -8.04 -12.67
CA ARG A 294 16.36 -8.20 -12.49
C ARG A 294 17.03 -8.19 -13.84
N VAL A 295 18.05 -7.34 -13.97
CA VAL A 295 18.82 -7.17 -15.19
C VAL A 295 20.18 -7.85 -15.05
N ASP A 296 20.57 -8.63 -16.05
CA ASP A 296 21.89 -9.25 -16.13
C ASP A 296 22.90 -8.24 -16.67
N THR A 297 23.67 -7.63 -15.77
CA THR A 297 24.63 -6.58 -16.08
C THR A 297 25.69 -6.44 -14.98
N GLU A 298 26.90 -6.05 -15.36
CA GLU A 298 28.00 -5.68 -14.48
C GLU A 298 27.98 -4.20 -14.05
N ARG A 299 27.05 -3.41 -14.62
CA ARG A 299 26.96 -1.96 -14.37
C ARG A 299 26.29 -1.70 -13.04
N SER A 300 26.80 -0.74 -12.27
CA SER A 300 26.12 -0.30 -11.04
C SER A 300 24.75 0.31 -11.32
N ASP A 301 23.83 0.26 -10.37
CA ASP A 301 22.49 0.86 -10.44
C ASP A 301 22.57 2.37 -10.72
N ALA A 302 23.57 3.06 -10.19
CA ALA A 302 23.78 4.47 -10.48
C ALA A 302 24.12 4.71 -11.97
N THR A 303 24.97 3.86 -12.54
CA THR A 303 25.31 3.89 -13.96
C THR A 303 24.08 3.58 -14.86
N LEU A 304 23.32 2.54 -14.49
CA LEU A 304 22.09 2.18 -15.19
C LEU A 304 21.09 3.33 -15.22
N LYS A 305 20.86 3.97 -14.08
CA LYS A 305 19.96 5.14 -14.00
C LYS A 305 20.44 6.30 -14.87
N ALA A 306 21.73 6.61 -14.84
CA ALA A 306 22.30 7.68 -15.67
C ALA A 306 22.17 7.42 -17.17
N LEU A 307 22.48 6.21 -17.61
CA LEU A 307 22.37 5.81 -19.02
C LEU A 307 20.91 5.76 -19.49
N CYS A 308 20.00 5.21 -18.67
CA CYS A 308 18.57 5.23 -18.96
C CYS A 308 18.03 6.66 -19.07
N ALA A 309 18.45 7.56 -18.19
CA ALA A 309 18.04 8.97 -18.23
C ALA A 309 18.51 9.66 -19.50
N GLN A 310 19.75 9.39 -19.97
CA GLN A 310 20.26 9.88 -21.26
C GLN A 310 19.43 9.35 -22.45
N ALA A 311 18.93 8.13 -22.36
CA ALA A 311 18.03 7.53 -23.35
C ALA A 311 16.55 7.98 -23.17
N GLY A 312 16.26 8.94 -22.29
CA GLY A 312 14.91 9.42 -22.01
C GLY A 312 14.03 8.44 -21.25
N ILE A 313 14.62 7.47 -20.54
CA ILE A 313 13.92 6.47 -19.73
C ILE A 313 14.18 6.74 -18.25
N ARG A 314 13.10 6.91 -17.49
CA ARG A 314 13.16 7.02 -16.03
C ARG A 314 12.93 5.65 -15.39
N ILE A 315 13.86 5.23 -14.55
CA ILE A 315 13.80 3.97 -13.79
C ILE A 315 14.04 4.23 -12.30
N HIS A 316 13.56 3.32 -11.46
CA HIS A 316 14.00 3.18 -10.07
C HIS A 316 14.59 1.79 -9.87
N CYS A 317 15.68 1.71 -9.11
CA CYS A 317 16.27 0.46 -8.69
C CYS A 317 15.82 0.11 -7.27
N LEU A 318 15.78 -1.17 -6.96
CA LEU A 318 15.44 -1.64 -5.61
C LEU A 318 16.44 -1.09 -4.57
N SER A 319 17.71 -0.92 -4.96
CA SER A 319 18.76 -0.28 -4.14
C SER A 319 18.41 1.15 -3.69
N ASP A 320 17.55 1.87 -4.42
CA ASP A 320 17.11 3.22 -4.03
C ASP A 320 16.26 3.24 -2.76
N TYR A 321 15.78 2.09 -2.29
CA TYR A 321 14.87 1.95 -1.16
C TYR A 321 15.54 1.42 0.11
N TYR A 322 16.87 1.24 0.07
CA TYR A 322 17.70 0.96 1.24
C TYR A 322 18.26 2.26 1.83
N GLU A 323 18.34 2.33 3.14
CA GLU A 323 19.03 3.42 3.86
C GLU A 323 20.48 2.98 4.18
N ASP A 324 20.63 1.70 4.56
CA ASP A 324 21.88 1.11 4.93
C ASP A 324 22.51 0.32 3.75
N ARG A 325 23.16 -0.79 4.06
CA ARG A 325 23.85 -1.62 3.06
C ARG A 325 22.86 -2.36 2.17
N VAL A 326 22.99 -2.16 0.87
CA VAL A 326 22.25 -2.93 -0.15
C VAL A 326 22.82 -4.35 -0.22
N PRO A 327 22.01 -5.40 -0.04
CA PRO A 327 22.45 -6.78 -0.23
C PRO A 327 22.55 -7.11 -1.72
N GLY A 328 23.53 -7.95 -2.12
CA GLY A 328 23.79 -8.24 -3.54
C GLY A 328 22.60 -8.82 -4.33
N TRP A 329 21.60 -9.41 -3.66
CA TRP A 329 20.40 -9.89 -4.34
C TRP A 329 19.48 -8.75 -4.81
N ALA A 330 19.61 -7.56 -4.23
CA ALA A 330 18.82 -6.37 -4.57
C ALA A 330 19.46 -5.52 -5.68
N ASP A 331 20.74 -5.79 -6.01
CA ASP A 331 21.41 -5.10 -7.10
C ASP A 331 20.78 -5.46 -8.45
N HIS A 332 20.76 -4.49 -9.36
CA HIS A 332 20.27 -4.61 -10.73
C HIS A 332 18.77 -4.99 -10.82
N CYS A 333 17.99 -4.76 -9.76
CA CYS A 333 16.55 -4.96 -9.74
C CYS A 333 15.83 -3.64 -10.03
N LEU A 334 15.20 -3.53 -11.20
CA LEU A 334 14.36 -2.40 -11.57
C LEU A 334 12.94 -2.61 -11.08
N ILE A 335 12.29 -1.55 -10.61
CA ILE A 335 10.88 -1.58 -10.22
C ILE A 335 10.05 -1.13 -11.41
N ILE A 336 9.28 -2.04 -12.00
CA ILE A 336 8.42 -1.79 -13.14
C ILE A 336 6.97 -1.60 -12.68
N ASN A 337 6.54 -0.33 -12.64
CA ASN A 337 5.15 -0.03 -12.33
C ASN A 337 4.32 0.00 -13.61
N TYR A 338 3.56 -1.07 -13.85
CA TYR A 338 2.79 -1.21 -15.08
C TYR A 338 1.43 -0.47 -15.07
N SER A 339 1.00 0.08 -13.93
CA SER A 339 -0.29 0.76 -13.83
C SER A 339 -0.37 2.04 -14.66
N GLY A 340 0.73 2.80 -14.73
CA GLY A 340 0.82 4.08 -15.43
C GLY A 340 1.57 4.07 -16.76
N LEU A 341 2.06 2.90 -17.25
CA LEU A 341 2.86 2.85 -18.46
C LEU A 341 2.07 3.21 -19.73
N ALA A 342 2.66 3.98 -20.61
CA ALA A 342 2.19 4.16 -21.97
C ALA A 342 2.68 2.96 -22.82
N LEU A 343 1.82 1.93 -22.96
CA LEU A 343 2.19 0.65 -23.57
C LEU A 343 2.64 0.80 -25.03
N GLU A 344 2.11 1.77 -25.74
CA GLU A 344 2.50 2.12 -27.11
C GLU A 344 3.96 2.51 -27.24
N ASN A 345 4.55 3.08 -26.20
CA ASN A 345 5.94 3.53 -26.16
C ASN A 345 6.90 2.49 -25.56
N LEU A 346 6.36 1.39 -24.98
CA LEU A 346 7.18 0.41 -24.29
C LEU A 346 8.17 -0.33 -25.22
N PRO A 347 7.81 -0.77 -26.44
CA PRO A 347 8.77 -1.43 -27.34
C PRO A 347 10.01 -0.58 -27.59
N SER A 348 9.83 0.69 -27.95
CA SER A 348 10.94 1.61 -28.21
C SER A 348 11.81 1.85 -26.97
N ALA A 349 11.19 1.89 -25.79
CA ALA A 349 11.93 2.02 -24.53
C ALA A 349 12.74 0.76 -24.20
N LEU A 350 12.20 -0.44 -24.45
CA LEU A 350 12.93 -1.69 -24.26
C LEU A 350 14.11 -1.84 -25.22
N GLU A 351 13.96 -1.41 -26.47
CA GLU A 351 15.07 -1.36 -27.43
C GLU A 351 16.17 -0.38 -26.98
N ALA A 352 15.77 0.80 -26.48
CA ALA A 352 16.71 1.77 -25.94
C ALA A 352 17.43 1.25 -24.70
N LEU A 353 16.70 0.54 -23.81
CA LEU A 353 17.26 -0.09 -22.64
C LEU A 353 18.27 -1.20 -23.01
N ALA A 354 17.95 -2.04 -24.00
CA ALA A 354 18.85 -3.06 -24.51
C ALA A 354 20.16 -2.45 -25.05
N ARG A 355 20.05 -1.41 -25.88
CA ARG A 355 21.24 -0.67 -26.40
C ARG A 355 22.07 -0.06 -25.27
N THR A 356 21.43 0.46 -24.23
CA THR A 356 22.11 1.03 -23.05
C THR A 356 22.96 0.01 -22.33
N LEU A 357 22.53 -1.25 -22.30
CA LEU A 357 23.29 -2.36 -21.70
C LEU A 357 24.43 -2.89 -22.59
N GLU A 358 24.29 -2.77 -23.91
CA GLU A 358 25.30 -3.22 -24.88
C GLU A 358 26.46 -2.23 -25.07
N MET A 359 26.24 -0.95 -24.75
CA MET A 359 27.31 0.06 -24.81
C MET A 359 28.39 -0.29 -23.80
N THR A 360 29.53 -0.76 -24.32
CA THR A 360 30.77 -0.95 -23.53
C THR A 360 31.22 0.40 -22.96
N PRO A 361 31.77 0.46 -21.74
CA PRO A 361 32.19 1.70 -21.10
C PRO A 361 33.28 2.40 -21.87
#